data_61eba79893275befcf794f0b43293316
#
_entry.id   61eba79893275befcf794f0b43293316
#
_cell.length_a   1.000
_cell.length_b   1.000
_cell.length_c   1.000
_cell.angle_alpha   90.00
_cell.angle_beta   90.00
_cell.angle_gamma   90.00
#
_symmetry.space_group_name_H-M   'P 1'
#
loop_
_entity.id
_entity.type
_entity.pdbx_description
1 polymer ?
#
loop_
_entity_poly.entity_id
_entity_poly.type
_entity_poly.pdbx_seq_one_letter_code
_entity_poly.pdbx_strand_id
1 'polypeptide(L)'
;MPARIVLVRHGETAWSVTGQHTGRTDIPLTDEGRAMARALGERLRRAPWHGLPTAAVYTSPLSRARETAELAGFGDRAVDRPELLEWDYGQYEGRTGADIRATDRPGWLIWRDGVPGGEKLSEVAARVDSFLAELNGRHGVPDADTTTMHCADCEVVLFAHGHLLRILTARWLGLAPEYAQRFKLGTASLSVLSWEYGLPAVETWNDQSHLEKA
;
A
#
# COMPACT_ATOMS: atom_id res chain seq x y z
N MET A 1 17.21 4.96 -5.68
CA MET A 1 15.88 4.77 -5.04
C MET A 1 15.05 6.03 -5.23
N PRO A 2 13.71 5.97 -5.38
CA PRO A 2 12.87 7.16 -5.37
C PRO A 2 13.16 8.02 -4.14
N ALA A 3 13.09 9.34 -4.26
CA ALA A 3 13.29 10.25 -3.13
C ALA A 3 12.23 10.03 -2.06
N ARG A 4 10.97 9.81 -2.48
CA ARG A 4 9.83 9.50 -1.63
C ARG A 4 8.88 8.51 -2.30
N ILE A 5 8.30 7.61 -1.51
CA ILE A 5 7.19 6.75 -1.94
C ILE A 5 5.98 7.06 -1.07
N VAL A 6 4.94 7.60 -1.67
CA VAL A 6 3.64 7.83 -1.03
C VAL A 6 2.82 6.56 -1.18
N LEU A 7 2.45 5.95 -0.07
CA LEU A 7 1.63 4.74 -0.02
C LEU A 7 0.19 5.11 0.33
N VAL A 8 -0.74 4.63 -0.45
CA VAL A 8 -2.18 4.79 -0.22
C VAL A 8 -2.83 3.42 -0.20
N ARG A 9 -3.43 3.05 0.94
CA ARG A 9 -4.32 1.90 0.98
C ARG A 9 -5.67 2.30 0.39
N HIS A 10 -6.30 1.42 -0.41
CA HIS A 10 -7.63 1.65 -0.96
C HIS A 10 -8.66 2.06 0.10
N GLY A 11 -9.70 2.76 -0.30
CA GLY A 11 -10.83 3.14 0.54
C GLY A 11 -11.58 1.93 1.11
N GLU A 12 -12.57 2.19 1.94
CA GLU A 12 -13.37 1.13 2.57
C GLU A 12 -14.12 0.27 1.55
N THR A 13 -14.19 -1.03 1.83
CA THR A 13 -14.99 -2.04 1.12
C THR A 13 -15.84 -2.81 2.13
N ALA A 14 -16.91 -3.48 1.70
CA ALA A 14 -17.75 -4.28 2.59
C ALA A 14 -16.93 -5.31 3.40
N TRP A 15 -15.93 -5.94 2.78
CA TRP A 15 -15.08 -6.91 3.44
C TRP A 15 -14.03 -6.29 4.36
N SER A 16 -13.59 -5.05 4.10
CA SER A 16 -12.69 -4.36 5.03
C SER A 16 -13.41 -3.95 6.33
N VAL A 17 -14.71 -3.66 6.27
CA VAL A 17 -15.56 -3.38 7.45
C VAL A 17 -15.70 -4.61 8.32
N THR A 18 -15.97 -5.76 7.73
CA THR A 18 -16.18 -7.02 8.45
C THR A 18 -14.87 -7.73 8.83
N GLY A 19 -13.72 -7.26 8.33
CA GLY A 19 -12.41 -7.85 8.59
C GLY A 19 -12.14 -9.14 7.82
N GLN A 20 -12.86 -9.37 6.73
CA GLN A 20 -12.64 -10.50 5.84
C GLN A 20 -11.40 -10.30 4.98
N HIS A 21 -10.63 -11.36 4.79
CA HIS A 21 -9.49 -11.35 3.88
C HIS A 21 -9.94 -11.12 2.45
N THR A 22 -9.44 -10.04 1.84
CA THR A 22 -9.81 -9.60 0.48
C THR A 22 -8.54 -9.56 -0.38
N GLY A 23 -8.20 -10.68 -0.98
CA GLY A 23 -7.04 -10.80 -1.86
C GLY A 23 -7.40 -10.54 -3.32
N ARG A 24 -7.62 -11.63 -4.06
CA ARG A 24 -7.91 -11.58 -5.50
C ARG A 24 -9.36 -11.29 -5.83
N THR A 25 -10.30 -11.54 -4.91
CA THR A 25 -11.70 -11.18 -5.09
C THR A 25 -11.83 -9.67 -5.21
N ASP A 26 -12.46 -9.22 -6.28
CA ASP A 26 -12.58 -7.80 -6.57
C ASP A 26 -13.85 -7.22 -5.95
N ILE A 27 -13.74 -6.78 -4.71
CA ILE A 27 -14.82 -6.15 -3.94
C ILE A 27 -14.74 -4.63 -4.15
N PRO A 28 -15.82 -3.96 -4.59
CA PRO A 28 -15.86 -2.53 -4.85
C PRO A 28 -15.79 -1.70 -3.56
N LEU A 29 -15.49 -0.41 -3.70
CA LEU A 29 -15.59 0.54 -2.60
C LEU A 29 -17.05 0.67 -2.13
N THR A 30 -17.23 0.90 -0.83
CA THR A 30 -18.50 1.41 -0.27
C THR A 30 -18.67 2.90 -0.61
N ASP A 31 -19.84 3.47 -0.38
CA ASP A 31 -20.02 4.91 -0.52
C ASP A 31 -19.13 5.70 0.45
N GLU A 32 -18.93 5.17 1.66
CA GLU A 32 -17.96 5.72 2.62
C GLU A 32 -16.52 5.61 2.09
N GLY A 33 -16.15 4.47 1.50
CA GLY A 33 -14.84 4.28 0.85
C GLY A 33 -14.59 5.28 -0.27
N ARG A 34 -15.63 5.63 -1.05
CA ARG A 34 -15.55 6.69 -2.07
C ARG A 34 -15.41 8.08 -1.45
N ALA A 35 -16.12 8.35 -0.35
CA ALA A 35 -15.96 9.61 0.39
C ALA A 35 -14.55 9.75 0.96
N MET A 36 -14.00 8.68 1.55
CA MET A 36 -12.61 8.64 2.03
C MET A 36 -11.60 8.93 0.90
N ALA A 37 -11.79 8.33 -0.28
CA ALA A 37 -10.90 8.55 -1.42
C ALA A 37 -10.92 10.01 -1.92
N ARG A 38 -12.09 10.65 -1.93
CA ARG A 38 -12.21 12.08 -2.26
C ARG A 38 -11.54 12.97 -1.21
N ALA A 39 -11.74 12.68 0.08
CA ALA A 39 -11.07 13.41 1.17
C ALA A 39 -9.55 13.30 1.08
N LEU A 40 -9.02 12.12 0.74
CA LEU A 40 -7.61 11.94 0.45
C LEU A 40 -7.15 12.83 -0.72
N GLY A 41 -7.93 12.90 -1.81
CA GLY A 41 -7.65 13.76 -2.95
C GLY A 41 -7.59 15.25 -2.57
N GLU A 42 -8.52 15.71 -1.71
CA GLU A 42 -8.50 17.08 -1.18
C GLU A 42 -7.22 17.35 -0.38
N ARG A 43 -6.80 16.41 0.47
CA ARG A 43 -5.55 16.51 1.21
C ARG A 43 -4.34 16.58 0.30
N LEU A 44 -4.26 15.70 -0.69
CA LEU A 44 -3.12 15.65 -1.61
C LEU A 44 -3.03 16.88 -2.54
N ARG A 45 -4.12 17.62 -2.76
CA ARG A 45 -4.09 18.89 -3.49
C ARG A 45 -3.51 20.04 -2.68
N ARG A 46 -3.52 19.96 -1.35
CA ARG A 46 -3.02 21.03 -0.45
C ARG A 46 -1.54 20.85 -0.15
N ALA A 47 -0.94 21.88 0.47
CA ALA A 47 0.42 21.78 1.01
C ALA A 47 0.51 20.64 2.04
N PRO A 48 1.64 19.93 2.09
CA PRO A 48 2.85 20.09 1.30
C PRO A 48 2.84 19.38 -0.05
N TRP A 49 1.76 18.67 -0.40
CA TRP A 49 1.67 17.76 -1.54
C TRP A 49 1.51 18.46 -2.91
N HIS A 50 0.76 19.58 -2.93
CA HIS A 50 0.47 20.36 -4.14
C HIS A 50 0.03 19.53 -5.36
N GLY A 51 -0.68 18.41 -5.14
CA GLY A 51 -1.17 17.50 -6.19
C GLY A 51 -0.13 16.55 -6.77
N LEU A 52 1.12 16.56 -6.28
CA LEU A 52 2.20 15.69 -6.77
C LEU A 52 2.25 15.63 -8.32
N PRO A 53 2.39 16.76 -9.03
CA PRO A 53 2.18 16.84 -10.48
C PRO A 53 3.18 16.02 -11.29
N THR A 54 4.39 15.82 -10.77
CA THR A 54 5.49 15.10 -11.43
C THR A 54 5.66 13.67 -10.94
N ALA A 55 4.92 13.25 -9.90
CA ALA A 55 5.05 11.92 -9.35
C ALA A 55 4.62 10.84 -10.36
N ALA A 56 5.37 9.75 -10.43
CA ALA A 56 4.92 8.53 -11.07
C ALA A 56 3.83 7.86 -10.23
N VAL A 57 2.72 7.47 -10.85
CA VAL A 57 1.57 6.91 -10.14
C VAL A 57 1.34 5.47 -10.59
N TYR A 58 1.33 4.56 -9.64
CA TYR A 58 1.05 3.15 -9.87
C TYR A 58 -0.12 2.68 -9.01
N THR A 59 -0.92 1.78 -9.55
CA THR A 59 -2.07 1.21 -8.84
C THR A 59 -2.14 -0.31 -9.01
N SER A 60 -2.66 -0.98 -7.99
CA SER A 60 -3.13 -2.35 -8.17
C SER A 60 -4.24 -2.39 -9.22
N PRO A 61 -4.31 -3.42 -10.08
CA PRO A 61 -5.37 -3.55 -11.08
C PRO A 61 -6.77 -3.84 -10.50
N LEU A 62 -6.90 -4.08 -9.19
CA LEU A 62 -8.18 -4.32 -8.54
C LEU A 62 -8.99 -3.03 -8.41
N SER A 63 -10.31 -3.12 -8.68
CA SER A 63 -11.23 -1.97 -8.79
C SER A 63 -11.15 -1.02 -7.60
N ARG A 64 -11.10 -1.54 -6.37
CA ARG A 64 -11.01 -0.76 -5.14
C ARG A 64 -9.78 0.15 -5.07
N ALA A 65 -8.63 -0.29 -5.61
CA ALA A 65 -7.42 0.53 -5.64
C ALA A 65 -7.47 1.55 -6.78
N ARG A 66 -7.90 1.14 -7.96
CA ARG A 66 -8.09 2.01 -9.13
C ARG A 66 -9.09 3.13 -8.83
N GLU A 67 -10.29 2.78 -8.34
CA GLU A 67 -11.32 3.76 -8.00
C GLU A 67 -10.84 4.72 -6.90
N THR A 68 -10.03 4.24 -5.95
CA THR A 68 -9.40 5.13 -4.96
C THR A 68 -8.45 6.13 -5.65
N ALA A 69 -7.62 5.68 -6.59
CA ALA A 69 -6.72 6.57 -7.33
C ALA A 69 -7.49 7.59 -8.19
N GLU A 70 -8.55 7.16 -8.87
CA GLU A 70 -9.42 8.02 -9.69
C GLU A 70 -10.05 9.12 -8.84
N LEU A 71 -10.70 8.76 -7.74
CA LEU A 71 -11.39 9.69 -6.84
C LEU A 71 -10.43 10.63 -6.11
N ALA A 72 -9.18 10.19 -5.87
CA ALA A 72 -8.12 11.02 -5.34
C ALA A 72 -7.52 11.99 -6.39
N GLY A 73 -7.91 11.88 -7.67
CA GLY A 73 -7.45 12.79 -8.75
C GLY A 73 -6.22 12.30 -9.50
N PHE A 74 -5.92 11.00 -9.47
CA PHE A 74 -4.76 10.40 -10.12
C PHE A 74 -5.12 9.43 -11.25
N GLY A 75 -6.41 9.23 -11.57
CA GLY A 75 -6.89 8.22 -12.52
C GLY A 75 -6.20 8.28 -13.88
N ASP A 76 -6.08 9.47 -14.47
CA ASP A 76 -5.49 9.67 -15.81
C ASP A 76 -4.00 9.32 -15.87
N ARG A 77 -3.31 9.26 -14.73
CA ARG A 77 -1.87 9.01 -14.62
C ARG A 77 -1.53 7.65 -14.01
N ALA A 78 -2.50 6.98 -13.41
CA ALA A 78 -2.28 5.73 -12.69
C ALA A 78 -2.03 4.58 -13.67
N VAL A 79 -0.87 3.94 -13.54
CA VAL A 79 -0.47 2.76 -14.32
C VAL A 79 -0.68 1.51 -13.49
N ASP A 80 -1.41 0.55 -14.04
CA ASP A 80 -1.64 -0.74 -13.39
C ASP A 80 -0.36 -1.55 -13.25
N ARG A 81 -0.18 -2.09 -12.05
CA ARG A 81 0.96 -2.95 -11.71
C ARG A 81 0.46 -4.21 -11.00
N PRO A 82 0.56 -5.37 -11.66
CA PRO A 82 0.21 -6.65 -11.02
C PRO A 82 0.99 -6.93 -9.74
N GLU A 83 2.20 -6.36 -9.61
CA GLU A 83 3.02 -6.48 -8.41
C GLU A 83 2.39 -5.81 -7.18
N LEU A 84 1.43 -4.90 -7.39
CA LEU A 84 0.68 -4.22 -6.33
C LEU A 84 -0.61 -4.96 -5.92
N LEU A 85 -0.92 -6.12 -6.51
CA LEU A 85 -2.04 -6.96 -6.06
C LEU A 85 -1.88 -7.33 -4.58
N GLU A 86 -3.01 -7.46 -3.87
CA GLU A 86 -3.00 -7.92 -2.48
C GLU A 86 -2.45 -9.35 -2.40
N TRP A 87 -2.10 -9.80 -1.23
CA TRP A 87 -1.76 -11.17 -0.92
C TRP A 87 -2.90 -12.10 -1.36
N ASP A 88 -2.59 -13.14 -2.10
CA ASP A 88 -3.58 -14.16 -2.46
C ASP A 88 -3.87 -15.04 -1.25
N TYR A 89 -5.07 -14.93 -0.70
CA TYR A 89 -5.46 -15.67 0.51
C TYR A 89 -5.97 -17.08 0.23
N GLY A 90 -6.01 -17.53 -1.03
CA GLY A 90 -6.39 -18.88 -1.39
C GLY A 90 -7.74 -19.29 -0.77
N GLN A 91 -7.75 -20.39 -0.02
CA GLN A 91 -8.97 -20.91 0.62
C GLN A 91 -9.49 -20.02 1.79
N TYR A 92 -8.72 -19.04 2.23
CA TYR A 92 -9.14 -18.10 3.28
C TYR A 92 -9.70 -16.78 2.74
N GLU A 93 -9.85 -16.68 1.42
CA GLU A 93 -10.53 -15.55 0.78
C GLU A 93 -11.96 -15.41 1.33
N GLY A 94 -12.35 -14.19 1.71
CA GLY A 94 -13.68 -13.89 2.28
C GLY A 94 -13.91 -14.34 3.73
N ARG A 95 -12.91 -14.94 4.39
CA ARG A 95 -13.00 -15.35 5.79
C ARG A 95 -12.31 -14.35 6.71
N THR A 96 -12.80 -14.23 7.92
CA THR A 96 -12.14 -13.45 8.96
C THR A 96 -11.07 -14.28 9.68
N GLY A 97 -10.07 -13.64 10.28
CA GLY A 97 -9.10 -14.33 11.11
C GLY A 97 -9.75 -15.02 12.33
N ALA A 98 -10.88 -14.50 12.83
CA ALA A 98 -11.64 -15.12 13.90
C ALA A 98 -12.26 -16.45 13.46
N ASP A 99 -12.90 -16.48 12.28
CA ASP A 99 -13.49 -17.70 11.72
C ASP A 99 -12.44 -18.79 11.49
N ILE A 100 -11.29 -18.40 10.91
CA ILE A 100 -10.20 -19.34 10.65
C ILE A 100 -9.71 -19.97 11.95
N ARG A 101 -9.52 -19.15 12.99
CA ARG A 101 -9.10 -19.68 14.30
C ARG A 101 -10.14 -20.59 14.98
N ALA A 102 -11.43 -20.30 14.74
CA ALA A 102 -12.51 -21.09 15.31
C ALA A 102 -12.73 -22.43 14.62
N THR A 103 -12.54 -22.50 13.30
CA THR A 103 -12.96 -23.66 12.51
C THR A 103 -11.80 -24.49 11.95
N ASP A 104 -10.66 -23.88 11.66
CA ASP A 104 -9.56 -24.58 10.98
C ASP A 104 -8.34 -24.76 11.87
N ARG A 105 -7.83 -23.67 12.43
CA ARG A 105 -6.56 -23.68 13.15
C ARG A 105 -6.56 -22.72 14.35
N PRO A 106 -6.73 -23.23 15.56
CA PRO A 106 -6.59 -22.43 16.77
C PRO A 106 -5.24 -21.70 16.81
N GLY A 107 -5.28 -20.40 17.11
CA GLY A 107 -4.07 -19.57 17.18
C GLY A 107 -3.46 -19.21 15.82
N TRP A 108 -4.15 -19.45 14.70
CA TRP A 108 -3.68 -19.07 13.38
C TRP A 108 -3.34 -17.58 13.28
N LEU A 109 -2.20 -17.32 12.63
CA LEU A 109 -1.72 -15.99 12.29
C LEU A 109 -1.11 -16.04 10.89
N ILE A 110 -1.64 -15.25 9.96
CA ILE A 110 -1.25 -15.27 8.55
C ILE A 110 0.27 -15.14 8.35
N TRP A 111 0.93 -14.30 9.13
CA TRP A 111 2.36 -14.01 9.04
C TRP A 111 3.27 -15.20 9.37
N ARG A 112 2.76 -16.15 10.14
CA ARG A 112 3.48 -17.35 10.57
C ARG A 112 3.00 -18.61 9.83
N ASP A 113 1.69 -18.69 9.65
CA ASP A 113 1.04 -19.93 9.26
C ASP A 113 0.66 -19.95 7.77
N GLY A 114 0.66 -18.78 7.12
CA GLY A 114 0.30 -18.63 5.73
C GLY A 114 -1.18 -18.94 5.44
N VAL A 115 -1.46 -19.25 4.18
CA VAL A 115 -2.81 -19.51 3.65
C VAL A 115 -2.80 -20.74 2.74
N PRO A 116 -3.76 -21.68 2.89
CA PRO A 116 -3.84 -22.86 2.02
C PRO A 116 -4.23 -22.45 0.59
N GLY A 117 -3.44 -22.91 -0.39
CA GLY A 117 -3.73 -22.67 -1.81
C GLY A 117 -3.55 -21.22 -2.28
N GLY A 118 -3.01 -20.35 -1.44
CA GLY A 118 -2.66 -18.96 -1.79
C GLY A 118 -1.15 -18.72 -1.90
N GLU A 119 -0.74 -17.45 -1.98
CA GLU A 119 0.68 -17.07 -2.00
C GLU A 119 1.33 -17.36 -0.64
N LYS A 120 2.59 -17.76 -0.65
CA LYS A 120 3.43 -17.75 0.56
C LYS A 120 3.90 -16.33 0.86
N LEU A 121 4.17 -16.01 2.12
CA LEU A 121 4.74 -14.73 2.51
C LEU A 121 6.04 -14.40 1.76
N SER A 122 6.88 -15.42 1.52
CA SER A 122 8.11 -15.28 0.74
C SER A 122 7.87 -14.93 -0.74
N GLU A 123 6.78 -15.41 -1.33
CA GLU A 123 6.42 -15.10 -2.71
C GLU A 123 5.92 -13.65 -2.84
N VAL A 124 5.10 -13.20 -1.88
CA VAL A 124 4.69 -11.79 -1.81
C VAL A 124 5.91 -10.90 -1.59
N ALA A 125 6.82 -11.26 -0.70
CA ALA A 125 8.05 -10.51 -0.45
C ALA A 125 8.94 -10.43 -1.70
N ALA A 126 9.12 -11.53 -2.43
CA ALA A 126 9.92 -11.55 -3.66
C ALA A 126 9.32 -10.65 -4.75
N ARG A 127 7.98 -10.65 -4.90
CA ARG A 127 7.25 -9.77 -5.81
C ARG A 127 7.44 -8.29 -5.45
N VAL A 128 7.39 -7.96 -4.17
CA VAL A 128 7.65 -6.63 -3.64
C VAL A 128 9.11 -6.21 -3.86
N ASP A 129 10.08 -7.09 -3.59
CA ASP A 129 11.50 -6.80 -3.78
C ASP A 129 11.81 -6.51 -5.25
N SER A 130 11.24 -7.30 -6.18
CA SER A 130 11.37 -7.06 -7.62
C SER A 130 10.80 -5.71 -8.03
N PHE A 131 9.64 -5.34 -7.49
CA PHE A 131 9.01 -4.06 -7.77
C PHE A 131 9.82 -2.88 -7.20
N LEU A 132 10.32 -2.99 -5.97
CA LEU A 132 11.20 -1.96 -5.37
C LEU A 132 12.50 -1.81 -6.17
N ALA A 133 13.10 -2.90 -6.66
CA ALA A 133 14.29 -2.86 -7.50
C ALA A 133 14.01 -2.14 -8.84
N GLU A 134 12.85 -2.39 -9.46
CA GLU A 134 12.43 -1.70 -10.67
C GLU A 134 12.20 -0.21 -10.42
N LEU A 135 11.50 0.16 -9.35
CA LEU A 135 11.31 1.55 -8.96
C LEU A 135 12.66 2.26 -8.77
N ASN A 136 13.62 1.57 -8.16
CA ASN A 136 14.98 2.08 -8.00
C ASN A 136 15.66 2.35 -9.35
N GLY A 137 15.54 1.44 -10.29
CA GLY A 137 16.12 1.61 -11.63
C GLY A 137 15.46 2.74 -12.45
N ARG A 138 14.15 2.98 -12.26
CA ARG A 138 13.39 3.98 -13.02
C ARG A 138 13.40 5.37 -12.41
N HIS A 139 13.30 5.44 -11.09
CA HIS A 139 13.09 6.69 -10.32
C HIS A 139 14.19 6.89 -9.28
N GLY A 140 15.24 6.09 -9.37
CA GLY A 140 16.33 6.13 -8.42
C GLY A 140 17.17 7.37 -8.59
N VAL A 141 17.57 7.88 -7.45
CA VAL A 141 18.54 8.93 -7.35
C VAL A 141 19.90 8.36 -7.72
N PRO A 142 20.63 8.92 -8.71
CA PRO A 142 22.02 8.56 -8.94
C PRO A 142 22.86 9.01 -7.76
N ASP A 143 23.59 8.08 -7.14
CA ASP A 143 24.58 8.23 -6.07
C ASP A 143 24.19 8.93 -4.76
N ALA A 144 24.51 8.26 -3.67
CA ALA A 144 24.24 8.64 -2.28
C ALA A 144 25.01 9.88 -1.78
N ASP A 145 25.74 10.58 -2.63
CA ASP A 145 26.67 11.66 -2.23
C ASP A 145 26.13 13.07 -2.56
N THR A 146 24.90 13.21 -2.97
CA THR A 146 24.33 14.52 -3.30
C THR A 146 23.39 15.00 -2.20
N THR A 147 23.91 15.86 -1.33
CA THR A 147 23.18 16.61 -0.29
C THR A 147 22.12 17.59 -0.82
N THR A 148 21.86 17.60 -2.13
CA THR A 148 20.91 18.50 -2.79
C THR A 148 20.15 17.76 -3.87
N MET A 149 19.16 16.95 -3.47
CA MET A 149 18.36 16.22 -4.44
C MET A 149 16.92 16.71 -4.49
N HIS A 150 16.71 17.68 -5.35
CA HIS A 150 15.40 17.98 -5.89
C HIS A 150 15.26 17.30 -7.26
N CYS A 151 15.09 15.99 -7.27
CA CYS A 151 14.63 15.30 -8.46
C CYS A 151 13.10 15.45 -8.52
N ALA A 152 12.61 16.30 -9.38
CA ALA A 152 11.16 16.52 -9.56
C ALA A 152 10.41 15.22 -9.93
N ASP A 153 11.10 14.25 -10.56
CA ASP A 153 10.54 12.98 -11.02
C ASP A 153 10.84 11.79 -10.10
N CYS A 154 11.34 12.04 -8.87
CA CYS A 154 11.74 10.99 -7.93
C CYS A 154 10.66 10.65 -6.89
N GLU A 155 9.47 11.22 -6.99
CA GLU A 155 8.34 10.86 -6.16
C GLU A 155 7.48 9.78 -6.84
N VAL A 156 7.04 8.82 -6.06
CA VAL A 156 6.18 7.73 -6.52
C VAL A 156 4.95 7.67 -5.63
N VAL A 157 3.77 7.49 -6.22
CA VAL A 157 2.52 7.25 -5.49
C VAL A 157 2.02 5.85 -5.80
N LEU A 158 1.75 5.06 -4.77
CA LEU A 158 1.26 3.69 -4.89
C LEU A 158 -0.12 3.56 -4.27
N PHE A 159 -1.11 3.16 -5.07
CA PHE A 159 -2.44 2.79 -4.59
C PHE A 159 -2.55 1.26 -4.53
N ALA A 160 -2.67 0.71 -3.33
CA ALA A 160 -2.67 -0.74 -3.14
C ALA A 160 -3.44 -1.18 -1.87
N HIS A 161 -2.96 -2.21 -1.19
CA HIS A 161 -3.73 -2.98 -0.22
C HIS A 161 -3.01 -3.10 1.13
N GLY A 162 -3.77 -3.60 2.11
CA GLY A 162 -3.34 -3.63 3.50
C GLY A 162 -2.10 -4.47 3.76
N HIS A 163 -2.10 -5.76 3.41
CA HIS A 163 -0.95 -6.62 3.69
C HIS A 163 0.22 -6.33 2.77
N LEU A 164 -0.05 -6.09 1.48
CA LEU A 164 1.00 -5.76 0.52
C LEU A 164 1.82 -4.54 0.94
N LEU A 165 1.15 -3.41 1.25
CA LEU A 165 1.86 -2.17 1.62
C LEU A 165 2.64 -2.30 2.93
N ARG A 166 2.16 -3.11 3.87
CA ARG A 166 2.88 -3.42 5.12
C ARG A 166 4.14 -4.25 4.83
N ILE A 167 4.05 -5.23 3.93
CA ILE A 167 5.20 -6.03 3.48
C ILE A 167 6.18 -5.14 2.73
N LEU A 168 5.70 -4.28 1.83
CA LEU A 168 6.53 -3.33 1.08
C LEU A 168 7.31 -2.42 2.04
N THR A 169 6.66 -1.92 3.09
CA THR A 169 7.34 -1.09 4.09
C THR A 169 8.41 -1.88 4.86
N ALA A 170 8.12 -3.12 5.27
CA ALA A 170 9.13 -3.96 5.92
C ALA A 170 10.33 -4.18 4.99
N ARG A 171 10.10 -4.50 3.71
CA ARG A 171 11.16 -4.72 2.73
C ARG A 171 11.94 -3.45 2.39
N TRP A 172 11.26 -2.30 2.31
CA TRP A 172 11.90 -0.99 2.18
C TRP A 172 12.93 -0.74 3.28
N LEU A 173 12.56 -1.05 4.53
CA LEU A 173 13.42 -0.90 5.71
C LEU A 173 14.50 -1.99 5.84
N GLY A 174 14.61 -2.91 4.87
CA GLY A 174 15.56 -4.04 4.96
C GLY A 174 15.17 -5.09 6.00
N LEU A 175 13.92 -5.08 6.49
CA LEU A 175 13.43 -6.04 7.48
C LEU A 175 12.89 -7.32 6.80
N ALA A 176 12.88 -8.42 7.54
CA ALA A 176 12.21 -9.63 7.13
C ALA A 176 10.68 -9.40 7.00
N PRO A 177 10.00 -10.03 6.03
CA PRO A 177 8.60 -9.71 5.71
C PRO A 177 7.63 -9.98 6.88
N GLU A 178 7.98 -10.86 7.82
CA GLU A 178 7.19 -11.14 9.03
C GLU A 178 7.04 -9.90 9.93
N TYR A 179 7.98 -8.95 9.86
CA TYR A 179 7.86 -7.70 10.62
C TYR A 179 6.70 -6.82 10.15
N ALA A 180 6.16 -7.06 8.96
CA ALA A 180 4.97 -6.39 8.45
C ALA A 180 3.75 -6.51 9.40
N GLN A 181 3.69 -7.56 10.21
CA GLN A 181 2.64 -7.73 11.25
C GLN A 181 2.60 -6.59 12.27
N ARG A 182 3.69 -5.84 12.44
CA ARG A 182 3.82 -4.76 13.44
C ARG A 182 3.32 -3.41 12.92
N PHE A 183 3.08 -3.29 11.63
CA PHE A 183 2.56 -2.08 11.02
C PHE A 183 1.03 -2.14 10.94
N LYS A 184 0.32 -1.21 11.58
CA LYS A 184 -1.14 -1.06 11.42
C LYS A 184 -1.39 -0.13 10.23
N LEU A 185 -2.37 -0.45 9.36
CA LEU A 185 -2.67 0.34 8.19
C LEU A 185 -4.18 0.37 7.95
N GLY A 186 -4.81 1.54 8.10
CA GLY A 186 -6.23 1.78 7.87
C GLY A 186 -6.59 1.96 6.39
N THR A 187 -7.87 1.87 6.04
CA THR A 187 -8.37 2.18 4.70
C THR A 187 -8.21 3.67 4.39
N ALA A 188 -7.92 4.01 3.14
CA ALA A 188 -7.61 5.36 2.67
C ALA A 188 -6.51 6.07 3.47
N SER A 189 -5.70 5.35 4.24
CA SER A 189 -4.56 5.94 4.94
C SER A 189 -3.45 6.31 3.97
N LEU A 190 -2.71 7.36 4.34
CA LEU A 190 -1.52 7.85 3.67
C LEU A 190 -0.29 7.53 4.51
N SER A 191 0.73 6.97 3.88
CA SER A 191 2.05 6.77 4.49
C SER A 191 3.13 7.24 3.54
N VAL A 192 4.30 7.58 4.08
CA VAL A 192 5.43 8.08 3.30
C VAL A 192 6.68 7.35 3.71
N LEU A 193 7.32 6.74 2.73
CA LEU A 193 8.67 6.17 2.84
C LEU A 193 9.66 7.16 2.24
N SER A 194 10.75 7.39 2.92
CA SER A 194 11.78 8.35 2.57
C SER A 194 13.16 7.88 3.01
N TRP A 195 14.10 8.78 3.09
CA TRP A 195 15.47 8.53 3.52
C TRP A 195 15.84 9.46 4.65
N GLU A 196 16.55 8.93 5.62
CA GLU A 196 17.14 9.68 6.72
C GLU A 196 18.62 9.31 6.86
N TYR A 197 19.51 10.26 6.70
CA TYR A 197 20.98 10.02 6.69
C TYR A 197 21.43 8.91 5.73
N GLY A 198 20.80 8.80 4.56
CA GLY A 198 21.10 7.77 3.57
C GLY A 198 20.54 6.37 3.89
N LEU A 199 19.74 6.25 4.95
CA LEU A 199 19.07 5.01 5.32
C LEU A 199 17.59 5.06 4.98
N PRO A 200 16.98 3.95 4.56
CA PRO A 200 15.53 3.87 4.35
C PRO A 200 14.78 4.18 5.64
N ALA A 201 13.80 5.06 5.56
CA ALA A 201 13.03 5.54 6.71
C ALA A 201 11.53 5.57 6.43
N VAL A 202 10.75 5.65 7.49
CA VAL A 202 9.32 5.95 7.44
C VAL A 202 9.12 7.37 7.94
N GLU A 203 8.75 8.27 7.06
CA GLU A 203 8.50 9.69 7.37
C GLU A 203 7.12 9.88 7.99
N THR A 204 6.12 9.18 7.44
CA THR A 204 4.73 9.20 7.93
C THR A 204 4.15 7.80 7.84
N TRP A 205 3.38 7.39 8.85
CA TRP A 205 2.74 6.08 8.83
C TRP A 205 1.26 6.15 9.23
N ASN A 206 0.40 5.59 8.38
CA ASN A 206 -1.03 5.39 8.65
C ASN A 206 -1.77 6.69 8.99
N ASP A 207 -1.43 7.79 8.33
CA ASP A 207 -2.12 9.06 8.54
C ASP A 207 -3.53 9.03 7.92
N GLN A 208 -4.53 9.22 8.75
CA GLN A 208 -5.94 9.30 8.40
C GLN A 208 -6.57 10.64 8.82
N SER A 209 -5.77 11.65 9.14
CA SER A 209 -6.25 12.95 9.63
C SER A 209 -7.24 13.65 8.66
N HIS A 210 -7.18 13.34 7.37
CA HIS A 210 -8.13 13.82 6.37
C HIS A 210 -9.52 13.18 6.46
N LEU A 211 -9.68 12.12 7.25
CA LEU A 211 -10.95 11.42 7.47
C LEU A 211 -11.67 11.90 8.75
N GLU A 212 -10.97 12.65 9.60
CA GLU A 212 -11.58 13.22 10.79
C GLU A 212 -12.57 14.32 10.35
N LYS A 213 -13.81 14.21 10.81
CA LYS A 213 -14.81 15.25 10.59
C LYS A 213 -14.39 16.47 11.43
N ALA A 214 -14.20 17.62 10.77
CA ALA A 214 -13.97 18.89 11.42
C ALA A 214 -15.16 19.29 12.31
#